data_9c1df5d52468caad3a41a5e5f2ffff60
#
_entry.id   9c1df5d52468caad3a41a5e5f2ffff60
#
_cell.length_a   1.000
_cell.length_b   1.000
_cell.length_c   1.000
_cell.angle_alpha   90.00
_cell.angle_beta   90.00
_cell.angle_gamma   90.00
#
_symmetry.space_group_name_H-M   'P 1'
#
loop_
_entity.id
_entity.type
_entity.pdbx_description
1 polymer ?
#
loop_
_entity_poly.entity_id
_entity_poly.type
_entity_poly.pdbx_seq_one_letter_code
_entity_poly.pdbx_strand_id
1 'polypeptide(L)'
;MIKGNINIKAITNILIENERRNSIIYAKFNPITGEGSVGGRVKCTISDFPIRNQWLPKRVMKIPLVRQLVEAGSIAKFLTDYMGVEDNPDDRLKVIEQFVRIRSREDFPFWAATFVYIKNKGGGEDVLFRLTRPQRRFVERLEKLRIAGKPIRIILLKARQWGGSTTSQLYMAWLQLLHKIGLNSLI
;
A
#
# COMPACT_ATOMS: atom_id res chain seq x y z
N MET A 1 -33.37 1.95 42.75
CA MET A 1 -33.25 0.81 41.82
C MET A 1 -33.89 1.19 40.50
N ILE A 2 -33.08 1.51 39.51
CA ILE A 2 -33.57 1.80 38.15
C ILE A 2 -33.79 0.45 37.47
N LYS A 3 -35.03 -0.05 37.45
CA LYS A 3 -35.44 -1.14 36.57
C LYS A 3 -35.70 -0.58 35.17
N GLY A 4 -34.65 -0.22 34.47
CA GLY A 4 -34.77 0.02 33.03
C GLY A 4 -34.83 -1.32 32.31
N ASN A 5 -35.89 -1.58 31.56
CA ASN A 5 -35.94 -2.69 30.63
C ASN A 5 -34.78 -2.51 29.62
N ILE A 6 -33.72 -3.28 29.81
CA ILE A 6 -32.59 -3.29 28.91
C ILE A 6 -33.09 -3.86 27.58
N ASN A 7 -33.13 -3.03 26.54
CA ASN A 7 -33.53 -3.47 25.21
C ASN A 7 -32.40 -4.33 24.61
N ILE A 8 -32.46 -5.63 24.81
CA ILE A 8 -31.49 -6.62 24.35
C ILE A 8 -31.27 -6.51 22.84
N LYS A 9 -32.31 -6.23 22.07
CA LYS A 9 -32.20 -6.05 20.61
C LYS A 9 -31.34 -4.83 20.24
N ALA A 10 -31.47 -3.73 20.98
CA ALA A 10 -30.65 -2.55 20.77
C ALA A 10 -29.16 -2.81 21.12
N ILE A 11 -28.91 -3.52 22.22
CA ILE A 11 -27.55 -3.91 22.61
C ILE A 11 -26.95 -4.86 21.58
N THR A 12 -27.67 -5.85 21.10
CA THR A 12 -27.22 -6.79 20.06
C THR A 12 -26.83 -6.04 18.79
N ASN A 13 -27.63 -5.09 18.34
CA ASN A 13 -27.30 -4.27 17.16
C ASN A 13 -26.03 -3.43 17.35
N ILE A 14 -25.83 -2.86 18.55
CA ILE A 14 -24.60 -2.12 18.88
C ILE A 14 -23.38 -3.04 18.85
N LEU A 15 -23.48 -4.25 19.40
CA LEU A 15 -22.38 -5.22 19.41
C LEU A 15 -22.01 -5.65 17.99
N ILE A 16 -23.00 -5.98 17.16
CA ILE A 16 -22.80 -6.37 15.75
C ILE A 16 -22.11 -5.22 14.96
N GLU A 17 -22.59 -3.99 15.13
CA GLU A 17 -21.99 -2.84 14.43
C GLU A 17 -20.57 -2.55 14.92
N ASN A 18 -20.30 -2.69 16.23
CA ASN A 18 -18.96 -2.53 16.77
C ASN A 18 -18.01 -3.62 16.28
N GLU A 19 -18.45 -4.88 16.20
CA GLU A 19 -17.67 -5.97 15.62
C GLU A 19 -17.37 -5.71 14.14
N ARG A 20 -18.36 -5.28 13.37
CA ARG A 20 -18.19 -4.87 11.98
C ARG A 20 -17.18 -3.72 11.85
N ARG A 21 -17.23 -2.71 12.70
CA ARG A 21 -16.27 -1.60 12.73
C ARG A 21 -14.87 -2.06 13.10
N ASN A 22 -14.74 -2.93 14.07
CA ASN A 22 -13.46 -3.49 14.49
C ASN A 22 -12.82 -4.35 13.38
N SER A 23 -13.59 -5.22 12.74
CA SER A 23 -13.10 -6.02 11.61
C SER A 23 -12.61 -5.15 10.47
N ILE A 24 -13.28 -4.01 10.25
CA ILE A 24 -12.89 -2.98 9.28
C ILE A 24 -11.58 -2.29 9.66
N ILE A 25 -11.42 -1.89 10.93
CA ILE A 25 -10.25 -1.17 11.42
C ILE A 25 -9.02 -2.08 11.49
N TYR A 26 -9.19 -3.30 11.95
CA TYR A 26 -8.14 -4.28 12.16
C TYR A 26 -8.00 -5.31 11.02
N ALA A 27 -8.64 -5.06 9.87
CA ALA A 27 -8.50 -5.93 8.72
C ALA A 27 -7.02 -6.14 8.39
N LYS A 28 -6.59 -7.40 8.39
CA LYS A 28 -5.22 -7.78 8.05
C LYS A 28 -4.89 -7.29 6.65
N PHE A 29 -3.84 -6.50 6.53
CA PHE A 29 -3.30 -6.06 5.26
C PHE A 29 -1.79 -6.22 5.30
N ASN A 30 -1.26 -6.98 4.36
CA ASN A 30 0.17 -7.11 4.17
C ASN A 30 0.62 -6.11 3.09
N PRO A 31 1.32 -5.02 3.43
CA PRO A 31 1.75 -4.02 2.44
C PRO A 31 2.80 -4.58 1.47
N ILE A 32 3.56 -5.61 1.88
CA ILE A 32 4.61 -6.21 1.04
C ILE A 32 3.99 -7.08 -0.05
N THR A 33 3.05 -7.97 0.29
CA THR A 33 2.34 -8.77 -0.72
C THR A 33 1.17 -8.03 -1.35
N GLY A 34 0.59 -7.04 -0.66
CA GLY A 34 -0.64 -6.35 -1.05
C GLY A 34 -1.93 -7.10 -0.69
N GLU A 35 -1.82 -8.26 -0.02
CA GLU A 35 -2.95 -9.09 0.40
C GLU A 35 -3.81 -8.39 1.46
N GLY A 36 -5.11 -8.68 1.46
CA GLY A 36 -6.05 -8.07 2.40
C GLY A 36 -6.46 -6.63 2.06
N SER A 37 -6.12 -6.14 0.88
CA SER A 37 -6.59 -4.85 0.35
C SER A 37 -8.04 -4.96 -0.11
N VAL A 38 -8.85 -3.99 0.26
CA VAL A 38 -10.25 -3.90 -0.20
C VAL A 38 -10.28 -3.25 -1.57
N GLY A 39 -10.29 -4.07 -2.63
CA GLY A 39 -10.44 -3.62 -4.01
C GLY A 39 -9.18 -2.97 -4.63
N GLY A 40 -9.26 -2.68 -5.92
CA GLY A 40 -8.22 -1.93 -6.63
C GLY A 40 -6.92 -2.67 -6.91
N ARG A 41 -6.77 -3.95 -6.48
CA ARG A 41 -5.59 -4.79 -6.72
C ARG A 41 -5.94 -6.05 -7.49
N VAL A 42 -4.95 -6.58 -8.21
CA VAL A 42 -5.02 -7.82 -8.98
C VAL A 42 -4.02 -8.80 -8.40
N LYS A 43 -4.44 -10.03 -8.17
CA LYS A 43 -3.54 -11.12 -7.78
C LYS A 43 -2.68 -11.50 -8.98
N CYS A 44 -1.39 -11.60 -8.78
CA CYS A 44 -0.44 -12.11 -9.75
C CYS A 44 0.53 -13.09 -9.10
N THR A 45 1.06 -13.99 -9.90
CA THR A 45 2.03 -15.01 -9.47
C THR A 45 3.21 -14.98 -10.43
N ILE A 46 4.41 -14.85 -9.87
CA ILE A 46 5.69 -14.96 -10.59
C ILE A 46 6.50 -16.01 -9.85
N SER A 47 6.67 -17.17 -10.45
CA SER A 47 7.08 -18.42 -9.77
C SER A 47 8.46 -18.35 -9.10
N ASP A 48 9.40 -17.64 -9.72
CA ASP A 48 10.79 -17.49 -9.33
C ASP A 48 11.13 -16.08 -8.78
N PHE A 49 10.09 -15.29 -8.47
CA PHE A 49 10.26 -13.98 -7.83
C PHE A 49 10.39 -14.15 -6.30
N PRO A 50 11.16 -13.30 -5.59
CA PRO A 50 11.33 -13.38 -4.12
C PRO A 50 10.00 -13.41 -3.35
N ILE A 51 8.98 -12.72 -3.88
CA ILE A 51 7.61 -12.77 -3.38
C ILE A 51 6.72 -13.33 -4.48
N ARG A 52 6.52 -14.63 -4.47
CA ARG A 52 5.83 -15.37 -5.54
C ARG A 52 4.40 -14.86 -5.81
N ASN A 53 3.60 -14.70 -4.75
CA ASN A 53 2.20 -14.26 -4.86
C ASN A 53 2.06 -12.82 -4.38
N GLN A 54 1.53 -11.95 -5.23
CA GLN A 54 1.38 -10.53 -4.95
C GLN A 54 0.02 -10.03 -5.41
N TRP A 55 -0.46 -8.97 -4.74
CA TRP A 55 -1.67 -8.23 -5.13
C TRP A 55 -1.25 -6.81 -5.50
N LEU A 56 -1.08 -6.58 -6.79
CA LEU A 56 -0.60 -5.32 -7.33
C LEU A 56 -1.74 -4.34 -7.61
N PRO A 57 -1.54 -3.03 -7.39
CA PRO A 57 -2.50 -2.03 -7.86
C PRO A 57 -2.77 -2.19 -9.36
N LYS A 58 -4.02 -2.05 -9.79
CA LYS A 58 -4.42 -2.19 -11.21
C LYS A 58 -3.58 -1.33 -12.16
N ARG A 59 -3.14 -0.15 -11.70
CA ARG A 59 -2.29 0.75 -12.50
C ARG A 59 -0.90 0.18 -12.74
N VAL A 60 -0.33 -0.54 -11.79
CA VAL A 60 0.98 -1.20 -11.93
C VAL A 60 0.93 -2.25 -13.03
N MET A 61 -0.18 -2.98 -13.14
CA MET A 61 -0.42 -3.97 -14.20
C MET A 61 -0.50 -3.38 -15.61
N LYS A 62 -0.68 -2.05 -15.75
CA LYS A 62 -0.68 -1.38 -17.05
C LYS A 62 0.73 -1.07 -17.56
N ILE A 63 1.75 -1.18 -16.72
CA ILE A 63 3.14 -0.90 -17.07
C ILE A 63 3.68 -2.10 -17.85
N PRO A 64 4.24 -1.90 -19.07
CA PRO A 64 4.62 -2.99 -19.97
C PRO A 64 5.49 -4.05 -19.30
N LEU A 65 6.57 -3.66 -18.63
CA LEU A 65 7.46 -4.59 -17.94
C LEU A 65 6.70 -5.48 -16.94
N VAL A 66 5.85 -4.88 -16.09
CA VAL A 66 5.11 -5.65 -15.07
C VAL A 66 4.10 -6.57 -15.71
N ARG A 67 3.37 -6.09 -16.74
CA ARG A 67 2.39 -6.90 -17.47
C ARG A 67 3.06 -8.12 -18.10
N GLN A 68 4.12 -7.91 -18.88
CA GLN A 68 4.87 -8.97 -19.57
C GLN A 68 5.48 -9.97 -18.57
N LEU A 69 6.03 -9.49 -17.46
CA LEU A 69 6.59 -10.36 -16.42
C LEU A 69 5.51 -11.25 -15.78
N VAL A 70 4.33 -10.69 -15.52
CA VAL A 70 3.20 -11.45 -14.97
C VAL A 70 2.62 -12.42 -16.01
N GLU A 71 2.54 -12.04 -17.28
CA GLU A 71 2.12 -12.90 -18.41
C GLU A 71 3.11 -14.07 -18.60
N ALA A 72 4.41 -13.82 -18.51
CA ALA A 72 5.44 -14.86 -18.55
C ALA A 72 5.34 -15.83 -17.35
N GLY A 73 4.89 -15.35 -16.19
CA GLY A 73 4.72 -16.13 -14.96
C GLY A 73 6.03 -16.50 -14.25
N SER A 74 7.18 -16.16 -14.83
CA SER A 74 8.51 -16.31 -14.22
C SER A 74 9.49 -15.31 -14.83
N ILE A 75 10.54 -14.96 -14.08
CA ILE A 75 11.64 -14.10 -14.57
C ILE A 75 12.39 -14.80 -15.71
N ALA A 76 12.66 -16.11 -15.55
CA ALA A 76 13.35 -16.89 -16.57
C ALA A 76 12.65 -16.78 -17.94
N LYS A 77 11.33 -17.04 -17.99
CA LYS A 77 10.55 -16.92 -19.21
C LYS A 77 10.49 -15.48 -19.73
N PHE A 78 10.40 -14.50 -18.84
CA PHE A 78 10.41 -13.09 -19.22
C PHE A 78 11.71 -12.71 -19.92
N LEU A 79 12.87 -13.17 -19.42
CA LEU A 79 14.17 -12.92 -20.03
C LEU A 79 14.26 -13.54 -21.42
N THR A 80 13.84 -14.79 -21.60
CA THR A 80 13.89 -15.47 -22.89
C THR A 80 12.86 -14.95 -23.88
N ASP A 81 11.60 -14.86 -23.47
CA ASP A 81 10.47 -14.64 -24.41
C ASP A 81 10.28 -13.16 -24.77
N TYR A 82 10.62 -12.23 -23.86
CA TYR A 82 10.41 -10.79 -24.04
C TYR A 82 11.70 -9.99 -24.21
N MET A 83 12.79 -10.43 -23.61
CA MET A 83 14.08 -9.72 -23.72
C MET A 83 15.05 -10.38 -24.69
N GLY A 84 14.82 -11.64 -25.08
CA GLY A 84 15.67 -12.38 -26.01
C GLY A 84 17.07 -12.68 -25.45
N VAL A 85 17.21 -12.77 -24.13
CA VAL A 85 18.47 -13.06 -23.44
C VAL A 85 18.36 -14.38 -22.66
N GLU A 86 19.50 -15.04 -22.50
CA GLU A 86 19.57 -16.23 -21.63
C GLU A 86 19.36 -15.86 -20.18
N ASP A 87 18.76 -16.80 -19.46
CA ASP A 87 18.52 -16.64 -18.02
C ASP A 87 19.83 -16.67 -17.24
N ASN A 88 20.15 -15.56 -16.60
CA ASN A 88 21.34 -15.41 -15.76
C ASN A 88 21.07 -14.58 -14.50
N PRO A 89 21.86 -14.72 -13.44
CA PRO A 89 21.63 -14.04 -12.16
C PRO A 89 21.63 -12.51 -12.24
N ASP A 90 22.48 -11.92 -13.07
CA ASP A 90 22.61 -10.46 -13.16
C ASP A 90 21.38 -9.82 -13.81
N ASP A 91 20.86 -10.41 -14.87
CA ASP A 91 19.67 -9.90 -15.53
C ASP A 91 18.41 -10.19 -14.71
N ARG A 92 18.35 -11.31 -13.98
CA ARG A 92 17.31 -11.54 -12.96
C ARG A 92 17.29 -10.44 -11.91
N LEU A 93 18.46 -10.05 -11.38
CA LEU A 93 18.55 -8.98 -10.40
C LEU A 93 18.07 -7.64 -10.96
N LYS A 94 18.45 -7.30 -12.20
CA LYS A 94 17.98 -6.08 -12.89
C LYS A 94 16.45 -6.05 -13.05
N VAL A 95 15.85 -7.19 -13.41
CA VAL A 95 14.37 -7.31 -13.52
C VAL A 95 13.71 -7.09 -12.16
N ILE A 96 14.24 -7.71 -11.09
CA ILE A 96 13.72 -7.54 -9.73
C ILE A 96 13.84 -6.07 -9.29
N GLU A 97 14.98 -5.44 -9.49
CA GLU A 97 15.22 -4.03 -9.15
C GLU A 97 14.24 -3.09 -9.88
N GLN A 98 14.08 -3.28 -11.18
CA GLN A 98 13.14 -2.47 -11.96
C GLN A 98 11.70 -2.66 -11.50
N PHE A 99 11.30 -3.91 -11.24
CA PHE A 99 9.98 -4.20 -10.71
C PHE A 99 9.75 -3.51 -9.34
N VAL A 100 10.70 -3.64 -8.42
CA VAL A 100 10.63 -3.00 -7.09
C VAL A 100 10.58 -1.49 -7.21
N ARG A 101 11.37 -0.89 -8.11
CA ARG A 101 11.37 0.55 -8.40
C ARG A 101 10.00 1.01 -8.92
N ILE A 102 9.43 0.30 -9.89
CA ILE A 102 8.09 0.58 -10.44
C ILE A 102 7.05 0.48 -9.33
N ARG A 103 7.07 -0.61 -8.57
CA ARG A 103 6.11 -0.82 -7.50
C ARG A 103 6.23 0.24 -6.40
N SER A 104 7.44 0.60 -6.02
CA SER A 104 7.67 1.67 -5.03
C SER A 104 7.10 3.02 -5.49
N ARG A 105 7.22 3.32 -6.79
CA ARG A 105 6.67 4.54 -7.38
C ARG A 105 5.14 4.53 -7.44
N GLU A 106 4.53 3.39 -7.64
CA GLU A 106 3.09 3.27 -7.88
C GLU A 106 2.28 2.75 -6.69
N ASP A 107 2.95 2.33 -5.60
CA ASP A 107 2.32 1.69 -4.43
C ASP A 107 2.88 2.28 -3.13
N PHE A 108 2.35 3.43 -2.71
CA PHE A 108 2.80 4.11 -1.49
C PHE A 108 2.84 3.21 -0.25
N PRO A 109 1.80 2.37 0.05
CA PRO A 109 1.87 1.43 1.18
C PRO A 109 3.04 0.45 1.10
N PHE A 110 3.38 -0.03 -0.10
CA PHE A 110 4.54 -0.89 -0.32
C PHE A 110 5.85 -0.15 -0.05
N TRP A 111 6.01 1.02 -0.66
CA TRP A 111 7.21 1.85 -0.45
C TRP A 111 7.42 2.18 1.02
N ALA A 112 6.36 2.63 1.71
CA ALA A 112 6.43 3.01 3.11
C ALA A 112 6.84 1.82 4.01
N ALA A 113 6.25 0.64 3.79
CA ALA A 113 6.53 -0.54 4.59
C ALA A 113 7.86 -1.24 4.24
N THR A 114 8.50 -0.85 3.13
CA THR A 114 9.77 -1.44 2.70
C THR A 114 10.96 -0.54 3.04
N PHE A 115 10.80 0.78 2.92
CA PHE A 115 11.94 1.71 2.94
C PHE A 115 11.84 2.81 4.00
N VAL A 116 10.70 2.96 4.68
CA VAL A 116 10.50 4.06 5.63
C VAL A 116 10.54 3.55 7.06
N TYR A 117 11.52 4.02 7.80
CA TYR A 117 11.63 3.78 9.24
C TYR A 117 11.12 4.99 10.02
N ILE A 118 10.43 4.74 11.10
CA ILE A 118 9.94 5.74 12.04
C ILE A 118 10.35 5.39 13.46
N LYS A 119 10.46 6.41 14.30
CA LYS A 119 10.73 6.21 15.72
C LYS A 119 9.63 5.41 16.39
N ASN A 120 10.02 4.38 17.12
CA ASN A 120 9.10 3.60 17.93
C ASN A 120 8.66 4.43 19.13
N LYS A 121 7.34 4.64 19.32
CA LYS A 121 6.79 5.40 20.45
C LYS A 121 7.07 4.77 21.82
N GLY A 122 7.27 3.46 21.86
CA GLY A 122 7.62 2.72 23.08
C GLY A 122 9.11 2.73 23.43
N GLY A 123 9.93 3.46 22.64
CA GLY A 123 11.39 3.40 22.75
C GLY A 123 11.96 2.19 22.01
N GLY A 124 13.30 2.10 21.95
CA GLY A 124 14.01 1.04 21.24
C GLY A 124 14.32 1.36 19.77
N GLU A 125 14.43 0.33 18.95
CA GLU A 125 14.80 0.46 17.53
C GLU A 125 13.70 1.10 16.68
N ASP A 126 14.11 1.74 15.60
CA ASP A 126 13.20 2.28 14.58
C ASP A 126 12.41 1.14 13.91
N VAL A 127 11.15 1.40 13.59
CA VAL A 127 10.24 0.40 12.99
C VAL A 127 9.79 0.82 11.60
N LEU A 128 9.59 -0.13 10.71
CA LEU A 128 9.04 0.11 9.38
C LEU A 128 7.62 0.70 9.47
N PHE A 129 7.37 1.73 8.68
CA PHE A 129 6.09 2.43 8.67
C PHE A 129 5.01 1.62 7.97
N ARG A 130 4.12 1.03 8.75
CA ARG A 130 2.94 0.31 8.26
C ARG A 130 1.69 1.15 8.48
N LEU A 131 1.02 1.51 7.39
CA LEU A 131 -0.20 2.29 7.46
C LEU A 131 -1.32 1.50 8.14
N THR A 132 -1.97 2.14 9.10
CA THR A 132 -3.25 1.68 9.64
C THR A 132 -4.33 1.75 8.56
N ARG A 133 -5.47 1.11 8.75
CA ARG A 133 -6.56 1.17 7.77
C ARG A 133 -7.08 2.58 7.52
N PRO A 134 -7.32 3.45 8.53
CA PRO A 134 -7.69 4.84 8.27
C PRO A 134 -6.64 5.59 7.43
N GLN A 135 -5.35 5.40 7.71
CA GLN A 135 -4.27 6.01 6.93
C GLN A 135 -4.27 5.51 5.48
N ARG A 136 -4.51 4.22 5.24
CA ARG A 136 -4.65 3.67 3.87
C ARG A 136 -5.81 4.32 3.12
N ARG A 137 -6.97 4.47 3.76
CA ARG A 137 -8.13 5.16 3.14
C ARG A 137 -7.83 6.62 2.81
N PHE A 138 -7.09 7.29 3.68
CA PHE A 138 -6.65 8.65 3.42
C PHE A 138 -5.70 8.72 2.20
N VAL A 139 -4.67 7.88 2.16
CA VAL A 139 -3.75 7.79 1.03
C VAL A 139 -4.47 7.41 -0.27
N GLU A 140 -5.41 6.48 -0.22
CA GLU A 140 -6.23 6.12 -1.38
C GLU A 140 -7.00 7.33 -1.94
N ARG A 141 -7.50 8.20 -1.06
CA ARG A 141 -8.17 9.44 -1.49
C ARG A 141 -7.20 10.43 -2.11
N LEU A 142 -6.00 10.58 -1.53
CA LEU A 142 -4.92 11.41 -2.11
C LEU A 142 -4.54 10.91 -3.51
N GLU A 143 -4.31 9.61 -3.64
CA GLU A 143 -3.95 8.98 -4.91
C GLU A 143 -5.04 9.12 -5.98
N LYS A 144 -6.31 8.99 -5.59
CA LYS A 144 -7.43 9.19 -6.51
C LYS A 144 -7.43 10.60 -7.12
N LEU A 145 -7.15 11.62 -6.31
CA LEU A 145 -7.07 13.01 -6.79
C LEU A 145 -5.82 13.24 -7.64
N ARG A 146 -4.66 12.75 -7.19
CA ARG A 146 -3.39 12.87 -7.92
C ARG A 146 -3.47 12.25 -9.31
N ILE A 147 -3.96 11.01 -9.41
CA ILE A 147 -4.08 10.27 -10.67
C ILE A 147 -5.07 10.96 -11.62
N ALA A 148 -6.11 11.56 -11.08
CA ALA A 148 -7.07 12.34 -11.86
C ALA A 148 -6.55 13.73 -12.27
N GLY A 149 -5.30 14.08 -11.94
CA GLY A 149 -4.73 15.41 -12.22
C GLY A 149 -5.42 16.56 -11.47
N LYS A 150 -6.18 16.23 -10.41
CA LYS A 150 -6.93 17.24 -9.64
C LYS A 150 -6.11 17.78 -8.48
N PRO A 151 -6.26 19.07 -8.13
CA PRO A 151 -5.65 19.63 -6.93
C PRO A 151 -6.05 18.82 -5.68
N ILE A 152 -5.06 18.50 -4.85
CA ILE A 152 -5.31 17.78 -3.59
C ILE A 152 -5.69 18.81 -2.52
N ARG A 153 -7.00 18.98 -2.33
CA ARG A 153 -7.58 19.80 -1.26
C ARG A 153 -8.50 18.92 -0.43
N ILE A 154 -8.10 18.62 0.81
CA ILE A 154 -8.84 17.71 1.69
C ILE A 154 -8.98 18.36 3.07
N ILE A 155 -10.21 18.40 3.56
CA ILE A 155 -10.50 18.69 4.97
C ILE A 155 -10.58 17.34 5.68
N LEU A 156 -9.67 17.13 6.65
CA LEU A 156 -9.55 15.89 7.39
C LEU A 156 -10.06 16.07 8.82
N LEU A 157 -11.28 15.62 9.07
CA LEU A 157 -11.81 15.49 10.41
C LEU A 157 -11.31 14.18 11.03
N LYS A 158 -10.51 14.26 12.07
CA LYS A 158 -9.82 13.09 12.64
C LYS A 158 -9.73 13.13 14.15
N ALA A 159 -9.63 11.95 14.77
CA ALA A 159 -9.27 11.83 16.17
C ALA A 159 -7.83 12.29 16.42
N ARG A 160 -7.54 12.66 17.67
CA ARG A 160 -6.19 13.01 18.13
C ARG A 160 -5.25 11.79 17.96
N GLN A 161 -3.99 12.04 17.66
CA GLN A 161 -2.91 11.02 17.56
C GLN A 161 -3.15 9.89 16.52
N TRP A 162 -3.94 10.15 15.51
CA TRP A 162 -4.20 9.20 14.42
C TRP A 162 -2.99 8.98 13.48
N GLY A 163 -1.94 9.80 13.60
CA GLY A 163 -0.77 9.71 12.72
C GLY A 163 -0.99 10.32 11.34
N GLY A 164 -2.00 11.16 11.17
CA GLY A 164 -2.31 11.81 9.89
C GLY A 164 -1.22 12.74 9.40
N SER A 165 -0.61 13.53 10.28
CA SER A 165 0.50 14.44 9.93
C SER A 165 1.70 13.64 9.40
N THR A 166 2.12 12.60 10.10
CA THR A 166 3.18 11.69 9.65
C THR A 166 2.87 11.08 8.28
N THR A 167 1.63 10.61 8.08
CA THR A 167 1.22 10.04 6.80
C THR A 167 1.25 11.08 5.68
N SER A 168 0.82 12.32 5.95
CA SER A 168 0.87 13.42 4.96
C SER A 168 2.30 13.78 4.59
N GLN A 169 3.18 13.94 5.59
CA GLN A 169 4.59 14.25 5.38
C GLN A 169 5.28 13.17 4.55
N LEU A 170 5.09 11.90 4.90
CA LEU A 170 5.66 10.78 4.16
C LEU A 170 5.10 10.68 2.73
N TYR A 171 3.81 10.97 2.54
CA TYR A 171 3.21 11.01 1.21
C TYR A 171 3.80 12.14 0.35
N MET A 172 4.05 13.31 0.92
CA MET A 172 4.71 14.42 0.23
C MET A 172 6.16 14.07 -0.11
N ALA A 173 6.92 13.49 0.83
CA ALA A 173 8.27 13.00 0.59
C ALA A 173 8.32 11.96 -0.55
N TRP A 174 7.38 11.02 -0.56
CA TRP A 174 7.25 10.02 -1.63
C TRP A 174 7.00 10.66 -3.00
N LEU A 175 6.15 11.67 -3.08
CA LEU A 175 5.92 12.42 -4.31
C LEU A 175 7.19 13.14 -4.79
N GLN A 176 7.92 13.76 -3.88
CA GLN A 176 9.16 14.46 -4.20
C GLN A 176 10.25 13.51 -4.68
N LEU A 177 10.42 12.39 -4.00
CA LEU A 177 11.48 11.43 -4.29
C LEU A 177 11.22 10.62 -5.56
N LEU A 178 9.96 10.25 -5.85
CA LEU A 178 9.67 9.28 -6.90
C LEU A 178 8.83 9.80 -8.06
N HIS A 179 8.16 10.96 -7.93
CA HIS A 179 7.28 11.48 -8.97
C HIS A 179 7.68 12.84 -9.52
N LYS A 180 8.20 13.74 -8.70
CA LYS A 180 8.55 15.10 -9.13
C LYS A 180 9.86 15.52 -8.49
N ILE A 181 10.93 15.42 -9.23
CA ILE A 181 12.23 15.98 -8.85
C ILE A 181 12.13 17.52 -8.81
N GLY A 182 12.62 18.14 -7.74
CA GLY A 182 12.62 19.60 -7.58
C GLY A 182 11.31 20.19 -7.03
N LEU A 183 10.38 19.36 -6.53
CA LEU A 183 9.21 19.88 -5.81
C LEU A 183 9.63 20.39 -4.42
N ASN A 184 9.48 21.68 -4.17
CA ASN A 184 9.65 22.24 -2.82
C ASN A 184 8.38 22.10 -2.02
N SER A 185 8.45 21.58 -0.80
CA SER A 185 7.36 21.57 0.14
C SER A 185 7.77 22.23 1.44
N LEU A 186 6.94 23.15 1.90
CA LEU A 186 6.99 23.69 3.26
C LEU A 186 6.04 22.85 4.13
N ILE A 187 6.55 22.37 5.25
CA ILE A 187 5.79 21.61 6.25
C ILE A 187 5.74 22.40 7.54
#